data_2bd141f048d7940f8bbfa34a86f3a361
#
_entry.id   2bd141f048d7940f8bbfa34a86f3a361
#
_cell.length_a   1.000
_cell.length_b   1.000
_cell.length_c   1.000
_cell.angle_alpha   90.00
_cell.angle_beta   90.00
_cell.angle_gamma   90.00
#
_symmetry.space_group_name_H-M   'P 1'
#
loop_
_entity.id
_entity.type
_entity.pdbx_description
1 polymer ?
#
loop_
_entity_poly.entity_id
_entity_poly.type
_entity_poly.pdbx_seq_one_letter_code
_entity_poly.pdbx_strand_id
1 'polypeptide(L)'
;MKRFLVALLAGLLVGSASFANAAEVSLLNVSYDPTRELYQAFNAAFAKYWKHKTGDTVTVNASHGGSGKQARSVIDGLDADVVTLALAYDIDAIAAKAKLLPADWQKRLPHNSSPYTSTIVFLVRKGNPKAIRDWNDLVRPGIGIITPN
;
A
#
# COMPACT_ATOMS: atom_id res chain seq x y z
N MET A 1 -1.14 -49.16 -50.91
CA MET A 1 -0.18 -48.23 -50.30
C MET A 1 -0.77 -46.84 -49.94
N LYS A 2 -2.05 -46.72 -49.57
CA LYS A 2 -2.69 -45.42 -49.23
C LYS A 2 -3.27 -45.35 -47.82
N ARG A 3 -3.03 -46.39 -46.97
CA ARG A 3 -3.62 -46.48 -45.62
C ARG A 3 -2.63 -46.26 -44.48
N PHE A 4 -1.30 -46.08 -44.76
CA PHE A 4 -0.27 -45.87 -43.73
C PHE A 4 0.10 -44.41 -43.55
N LEU A 5 -0.38 -43.49 -44.38
CA LEU A 5 0.00 -42.05 -44.28
C LEU A 5 -0.93 -41.24 -43.37
N VAL A 6 -2.07 -41.77 -42.95
CA VAL A 6 -3.05 -41.06 -42.12
C VAL A 6 -2.75 -41.24 -40.61
N ALA A 7 -2.05 -42.28 -40.23
CA ALA A 7 -1.73 -42.56 -38.83
C ALA A 7 -0.56 -41.72 -38.25
N LEU A 8 0.25 -41.08 -39.13
CA LEU A 8 1.43 -40.31 -38.68
C LEU A 8 1.14 -38.82 -38.42
N LEU A 9 -0.02 -38.29 -38.87
CA LEU A 9 -0.41 -36.89 -38.63
C LEU A 9 -1.21 -36.68 -37.35
N ALA A 10 -1.72 -37.76 -36.72
CA ALA A 10 -2.47 -37.65 -35.47
C ALA A 10 -1.61 -37.63 -34.21
N GLY A 11 -0.31 -37.88 -34.32
CA GLY A 11 0.61 -37.98 -33.21
C GLY A 11 1.34 -36.68 -32.81
N LEU A 12 1.20 -35.60 -33.60
CA LEU A 12 1.97 -34.34 -33.39
C LEU A 12 1.20 -33.21 -32.72
N LEU A 13 0.00 -33.45 -32.25
CA LEU A 13 -0.86 -32.45 -31.59
C LEU A 13 -0.92 -32.59 -30.06
N VAL A 14 -0.05 -33.41 -29.47
CA VAL A 14 0.02 -33.58 -28.02
C VAL A 14 1.30 -32.91 -27.52
N GLY A 15 1.16 -31.72 -26.95
CA GLY A 15 2.18 -31.27 -26.01
C GLY A 15 2.80 -29.91 -26.17
N SER A 16 2.01 -28.86 -26.37
CA SER A 16 2.44 -27.54 -25.89
C SER A 16 1.62 -27.21 -24.64
N ALA A 17 1.72 -28.04 -23.62
CA ALA A 17 1.39 -27.59 -22.28
C ALA A 17 2.46 -26.55 -21.91
N SER A 18 2.18 -25.29 -22.19
CA SER A 18 2.95 -24.18 -21.60
C SER A 18 2.77 -24.31 -20.09
N PHE A 19 3.80 -24.86 -19.42
CA PHE A 19 3.91 -24.72 -17.97
C PHE A 19 4.02 -23.22 -17.73
N ALA A 20 2.91 -22.60 -17.33
CA ALA A 20 2.93 -21.27 -16.79
C ALA A 20 3.85 -21.33 -15.54
N ASN A 21 5.10 -20.92 -15.69
CA ASN A 21 5.98 -20.76 -14.57
C ASN A 21 5.35 -19.72 -13.66
N ALA A 22 5.03 -20.13 -12.43
CA ALA A 22 4.59 -19.19 -11.40
C ALA A 22 5.67 -18.12 -11.21
N ALA A 23 5.30 -16.86 -11.36
CA ALA A 23 6.22 -15.75 -11.17
C ALA A 23 6.49 -15.53 -9.68
N GLU A 24 7.72 -15.09 -9.38
CA GLU A 24 8.07 -14.53 -8.07
C GLU A 24 8.13 -13.01 -8.21
N VAL A 25 7.30 -12.32 -7.45
CA VAL A 25 7.17 -10.87 -7.46
C VAL A 25 7.50 -10.32 -6.07
N SER A 26 8.35 -9.31 -6.02
CA SER A 26 8.64 -8.57 -4.79
C SER A 26 8.05 -7.17 -4.91
N LEU A 27 7.27 -6.75 -3.92
CA LEU A 27 6.68 -5.42 -3.81
C LEU A 27 7.21 -4.70 -2.57
N LEU A 28 7.30 -3.38 -2.63
CA LEU A 28 7.59 -2.52 -1.48
C LEU A 28 6.38 -1.65 -1.15
N ASN A 29 5.79 -1.86 0.02
CA ASN A 29 4.75 -1.00 0.60
C ASN A 29 5.39 0.01 1.57
N VAL A 30 5.35 1.28 1.21
CA VAL A 30 5.82 2.39 2.03
C VAL A 30 4.63 3.00 2.76
N SER A 31 4.59 2.87 4.10
CA SER A 31 3.40 3.23 4.88
C SER A 31 3.68 4.13 6.07
N TYR A 32 2.62 4.77 6.57
CA TYR A 32 2.62 5.52 7.81
C TYR A 32 2.73 4.60 9.02
N ASP A 33 3.59 4.94 9.97
CA ASP A 33 3.99 4.06 11.08
C ASP A 33 2.84 3.47 11.91
N PRO A 34 1.78 4.21 12.28
CA PRO A 34 0.65 3.64 13.04
C PRO A 34 -0.11 2.50 12.34
N THR A 35 0.13 2.28 11.05
CA THR A 35 -0.51 1.21 10.27
C THR A 35 0.36 -0.03 10.11
N ARG A 36 1.45 -0.13 10.86
CA ARG A 36 2.42 -1.24 10.80
C ARG A 36 1.76 -2.60 10.95
N GLU A 37 1.01 -2.79 12.04
CA GLU A 37 0.36 -4.08 12.35
C GLU A 37 -0.71 -4.42 11.31
N LEU A 38 -1.47 -3.41 10.86
CA LEU A 38 -2.47 -3.58 9.80
C LEU A 38 -1.80 -4.14 8.53
N TYR A 39 -0.69 -3.52 8.07
CA TYR A 39 -0.04 -3.95 6.85
C TYR A 39 0.75 -5.25 7.00
N GLN A 40 1.25 -5.58 8.16
CA GLN A 40 1.82 -6.91 8.41
C GLN A 40 0.76 -8.01 8.16
N ALA A 41 -0.43 -7.85 8.73
CA ALA A 41 -1.53 -8.79 8.55
C ALA A 41 -2.08 -8.78 7.11
N PHE A 42 -2.28 -7.59 6.54
CA PHE A 42 -2.81 -7.41 5.19
C PHE A 42 -1.88 -8.00 4.13
N ASN A 43 -0.58 -7.69 4.19
CA ASN A 43 0.40 -8.16 3.21
C ASN A 43 0.49 -9.70 3.20
N ALA A 44 0.45 -10.33 4.37
CA ALA A 44 0.43 -11.79 4.47
C ALA A 44 -0.86 -12.38 3.88
N ALA A 45 -2.01 -11.78 4.16
CA ALA A 45 -3.29 -12.20 3.60
C ALA A 45 -3.34 -12.00 2.07
N PHE A 46 -2.83 -10.87 1.59
CA PHE A 46 -2.74 -10.57 0.16
C PHE A 46 -1.85 -11.57 -0.58
N ALA A 47 -0.67 -11.86 -0.07
CA ALA A 47 0.25 -12.83 -0.67
C ALA A 47 -0.40 -14.22 -0.80
N LYS A 48 -1.10 -14.68 0.24
CA LYS A 48 -1.85 -15.94 0.23
C LYS A 48 -3.00 -15.91 -0.80
N TYR A 49 -3.78 -14.84 -0.84
CA TYR A 49 -4.88 -14.64 -1.79
C TYR A 49 -4.35 -14.66 -3.23
N TRP A 50 -3.28 -13.91 -3.51
CA TRP A 50 -2.70 -13.81 -4.84
C TRP A 50 -2.16 -15.15 -5.33
N LYS A 51 -1.45 -15.87 -4.47
CA LYS A 51 -0.97 -17.23 -4.73
C LYS A 51 -2.11 -18.17 -5.14
N HIS A 52 -3.21 -18.13 -4.40
CA HIS A 52 -4.38 -18.97 -4.71
C HIS A 52 -5.04 -18.56 -6.03
N LYS A 53 -5.07 -17.26 -6.34
CA LYS A 53 -5.77 -16.72 -7.52
C LYS A 53 -4.98 -16.92 -8.81
N THR A 54 -3.67 -16.79 -8.79
CA THR A 54 -2.82 -16.72 -10.00
C THR A 54 -1.78 -17.83 -10.07
N GLY A 55 -1.44 -18.44 -8.96
CA GLY A 55 -0.29 -19.35 -8.84
C GLY A 55 1.03 -18.63 -8.55
N ASP A 56 1.11 -17.31 -8.69
CA ASP A 56 2.32 -16.53 -8.47
C ASP A 56 2.64 -16.35 -6.98
N THR A 57 3.91 -16.26 -6.65
CA THR A 57 4.38 -15.95 -5.30
C THR A 57 4.67 -14.46 -5.21
N VAL A 58 4.02 -13.77 -4.26
CA VAL A 58 4.26 -12.35 -3.98
C VAL A 58 4.86 -12.20 -2.60
N THR A 59 5.99 -11.51 -2.52
CA THR A 59 6.59 -11.05 -1.26
C THR A 59 6.35 -9.56 -1.14
N VAL A 60 5.68 -9.11 -0.07
CA VAL A 60 5.46 -7.68 0.19
C VAL A 60 6.36 -7.23 1.31
N ASN A 61 7.41 -6.52 0.95
CA ASN A 61 8.29 -5.82 1.89
C ASN A 61 7.58 -4.55 2.39
N ALA A 62 7.94 -4.09 3.57
CA ALA A 62 7.33 -2.91 4.14
C ALA A 62 8.37 -1.94 4.70
N SER A 63 8.17 -0.65 4.47
CA SER A 63 8.86 0.45 5.14
C SER A 63 7.84 1.27 5.91
N HIS A 64 8.05 1.45 7.20
CA HIS A 64 7.15 2.20 8.07
C HIS A 64 7.86 3.39 8.70
N GLY A 65 7.18 4.53 8.80
CA GLY A 65 7.74 5.74 9.38
C GLY A 65 6.76 6.90 9.40
N GLY A 66 7.22 8.08 9.83
CA GLY A 66 6.43 9.30 9.75
C GLY A 66 6.02 9.61 8.31
N SER A 67 4.77 10.03 8.09
CA SER A 67 4.16 10.17 6.76
C SER A 67 5.00 11.05 5.83
N GLY A 68 5.33 12.26 6.23
CA GLY A 68 6.16 13.18 5.44
C GLY A 68 7.60 12.68 5.22
N LYS A 69 8.17 11.91 6.18
CA LYS A 69 9.48 11.27 6.00
C LYS A 69 9.42 10.21 4.92
N GLN A 70 8.38 9.38 4.92
CA GLN A 70 8.18 8.34 3.91
C GLN A 70 7.96 8.95 2.52
N ALA A 71 7.12 10.00 2.41
CA ALA A 71 6.96 10.73 1.17
C ALA A 71 8.29 11.25 0.62
N ARG A 72 9.13 11.83 1.50
CA ARG A 72 10.46 12.34 1.12
C ARG A 72 11.37 11.22 0.64
N SER A 73 11.40 10.07 1.33
CA SER A 73 12.21 8.92 0.90
C SER A 73 11.85 8.45 -0.51
N VAL A 74 10.55 8.44 -0.85
CA VAL A 74 10.09 8.08 -2.20
C VAL A 74 10.48 9.16 -3.22
N ILE A 75 10.36 10.44 -2.88
CA ILE A 75 10.80 11.55 -3.74
C ILE A 75 12.32 11.47 -3.99
N ASP A 76 13.09 11.07 -2.99
CA ASP A 76 14.54 10.95 -3.03
C ASP A 76 15.03 9.64 -3.69
N GLY A 77 14.10 8.79 -4.20
CA GLY A 77 14.43 7.63 -5.01
C GLY A 77 14.21 6.27 -4.36
N LEU A 78 13.50 6.19 -3.22
CA LEU A 78 13.05 4.88 -2.72
C LEU A 78 12.02 4.29 -3.68
N ASP A 79 12.36 3.16 -4.29
CA ASP A 79 11.55 2.49 -5.30
C ASP A 79 10.36 1.76 -4.64
N ALA A 80 9.27 2.50 -4.45
CA ALA A 80 8.06 2.03 -3.81
C ALA A 80 7.00 1.65 -4.85
N ASP A 81 6.44 0.45 -4.74
CA ASP A 81 5.31 0.00 -5.56
C ASP A 81 3.98 0.54 -5.04
N VAL A 82 3.87 0.68 -3.71
CA VAL A 82 2.66 1.17 -3.04
C VAL A 82 3.04 2.16 -1.96
N VAL A 83 2.33 3.29 -1.91
CA VAL A 83 2.43 4.24 -0.80
C VAL A 83 1.08 4.38 -0.09
N THR A 84 1.08 4.30 1.24
CA THR A 84 -0.11 4.42 2.10
C THR A 84 0.20 5.37 3.25
N LEU A 85 -0.02 6.65 3.00
CA LEU A 85 0.41 7.74 3.88
C LEU A 85 -0.77 8.37 4.61
N ALA A 86 -0.50 9.13 5.66
CA ALA A 86 -1.53 9.70 6.53
C ALA A 86 -2.36 10.79 5.84
N LEU A 87 -1.74 11.57 4.96
CA LEU A 87 -2.34 12.76 4.37
C LEU A 87 -2.25 12.70 2.84
N ALA A 88 -3.32 13.14 2.16
CA ALA A 88 -3.30 13.36 0.72
C ALA A 88 -2.17 14.30 0.30
N TYR A 89 -1.87 15.33 1.10
CA TYR A 89 -0.77 16.27 0.89
C TYR A 89 0.59 15.58 0.68
N ASP A 90 0.88 14.52 1.43
CA ASP A 90 2.13 13.78 1.30
C ASP A 90 2.22 13.03 -0.03
N ILE A 91 1.09 12.49 -0.50
CA ILE A 91 1.00 11.83 -1.80
C ILE A 91 1.02 12.85 -2.94
N ASP A 92 0.36 14.02 -2.77
CA ASP A 92 0.44 15.14 -3.71
C ASP A 92 1.88 15.62 -3.90
N ALA A 93 2.67 15.64 -2.82
CA ALA A 93 4.08 15.99 -2.90
C ALA A 93 4.89 15.01 -3.76
N ILE A 94 4.61 13.69 -3.68
CA ILE A 94 5.22 12.68 -4.54
C ILE A 94 4.81 12.90 -5.98
N ALA A 95 3.51 13.13 -6.24
CA ALA A 95 3.00 13.38 -7.58
C ALA A 95 3.65 14.63 -8.22
N ALA A 96 3.74 15.72 -7.46
CA ALA A 96 4.25 16.99 -7.97
C ALA A 96 5.77 16.99 -8.19
N LYS A 97 6.54 16.40 -7.25
CA LYS A 97 8.00 16.50 -7.25
C LYS A 97 8.68 15.35 -7.98
N ALA A 98 8.24 14.12 -7.76
CA ALA A 98 8.83 12.93 -8.38
C ALA A 98 8.11 12.48 -9.66
N LYS A 99 6.87 12.93 -9.89
CA LYS A 99 6.03 12.58 -11.06
C LYS A 99 5.80 11.07 -11.20
N LEU A 100 5.83 10.33 -10.09
CA LEU A 100 5.64 8.88 -10.06
C LEU A 100 4.18 8.46 -10.19
N LEU A 101 3.25 9.39 -9.99
CA LEU A 101 1.81 9.16 -10.14
C LEU A 101 1.14 10.42 -10.70
N PRO A 102 -0.04 10.30 -11.35
CA PRO A 102 -0.75 11.45 -11.89
C PRO A 102 -1.29 12.34 -10.78
N ALA A 103 -1.48 13.63 -11.08
CA ALA A 103 -2.01 14.60 -10.13
C ALA A 103 -3.43 14.27 -9.65
N ASP A 104 -4.21 13.53 -10.44
CA ASP A 104 -5.56 13.11 -10.10
C ASP A 104 -5.62 11.68 -9.51
N TRP A 105 -4.54 11.23 -8.89
CA TRP A 105 -4.39 9.89 -8.28
C TRP A 105 -5.58 9.48 -7.38
N GLN A 106 -6.20 10.44 -6.69
CA GLN A 106 -7.35 10.19 -5.81
C GLN A 106 -8.55 9.59 -6.56
N LYS A 107 -8.68 9.83 -7.86
CA LYS A 107 -9.79 9.30 -8.67
C LYS A 107 -9.59 7.84 -9.09
N ARG A 108 -8.41 7.28 -8.89
CA ARG A 108 -8.06 5.94 -9.40
C ARG A 108 -8.71 4.80 -8.63
N LEU A 109 -8.98 4.99 -7.34
CA LEU A 109 -9.58 3.98 -6.47
C LEU A 109 -10.81 4.56 -5.74
N PRO A 110 -11.71 3.71 -5.25
CA PRO A 110 -12.86 4.15 -4.46
C PRO A 110 -12.47 5.02 -3.26
N HIS A 111 -13.42 5.82 -2.79
CA HIS A 111 -13.27 6.68 -1.60
C HIS A 111 -12.05 7.62 -1.67
N ASN A 112 -11.81 8.22 -2.85
CA ASN A 112 -10.64 9.08 -3.10
C ASN A 112 -9.30 8.36 -2.84
N SER A 113 -9.22 7.08 -3.22
CA SER A 113 -8.05 6.23 -2.97
C SER A 113 -7.71 6.08 -1.48
N SER A 114 -8.72 6.14 -0.61
CA SER A 114 -8.57 6.04 0.84
C SER A 114 -9.09 4.67 1.31
N PRO A 115 -8.20 3.71 1.61
CA PRO A 115 -8.61 2.34 1.98
C PRO A 115 -9.24 2.26 3.38
N TYR A 116 -8.97 3.24 4.24
CA TYR A 116 -9.51 3.37 5.60
C TYR A 116 -9.52 4.83 6.01
N THR A 117 -10.21 5.14 7.10
CA THR A 117 -10.24 6.46 7.71
C THR A 117 -9.82 6.35 9.18
N SER A 118 -9.35 7.46 9.73
CA SER A 118 -9.01 7.61 11.14
C SER A 118 -9.52 8.94 11.66
N THR A 119 -9.41 9.15 12.96
CA THR A 119 -9.77 10.42 13.59
C THR A 119 -8.66 10.88 14.53
N ILE A 120 -8.64 12.18 14.78
CA ILE A 120 -7.77 12.78 15.79
C ILE A 120 -8.52 12.81 17.12
N VAL A 121 -7.84 12.44 18.18
CA VAL A 121 -8.37 12.50 19.55
C VAL A 121 -7.44 13.30 20.45
N PHE A 122 -7.99 13.93 21.47
CA PHE A 122 -7.20 14.60 22.49
C PHE A 122 -6.84 13.62 23.61
N LEU A 123 -5.57 13.30 23.72
CA LEU A 123 -5.05 12.58 24.87
C LEU A 123 -4.77 13.57 25.98
N VAL A 124 -5.52 13.51 27.07
CA VAL A 124 -5.40 14.41 28.22
C VAL A 124 -5.03 13.63 29.47
N ARG A 125 -4.51 14.34 30.47
CA ARG A 125 -4.23 13.75 31.79
C ARG A 125 -5.53 13.23 32.43
N LYS A 126 -5.40 12.20 33.26
CA LYS A 126 -6.54 11.60 33.97
C LYS A 126 -7.36 12.70 34.66
N GLY A 127 -8.67 12.65 34.47
CA GLY A 127 -9.62 13.64 34.99
C GLY A 127 -9.68 14.95 34.20
N ASN A 128 -8.90 15.09 33.12
CA ASN A 128 -8.90 16.28 32.26
C ASN A 128 -8.83 17.60 33.06
N PRO A 129 -7.79 17.84 33.88
CA PRO A 129 -7.75 18.95 34.83
C PRO A 129 -7.77 20.34 34.16
N LYS A 130 -7.48 20.42 32.87
CA LYS A 130 -7.52 21.64 32.09
C LYS A 130 -8.79 21.77 31.24
N ALA A 131 -9.75 20.87 31.40
CA ALA A 131 -11.05 20.86 30.72
C ALA A 131 -10.92 21.06 29.20
N ILE A 132 -10.01 20.30 28.56
CA ILE A 132 -9.85 20.28 27.10
C ILE A 132 -10.96 19.43 26.50
N ARG A 133 -11.82 20.04 25.66
CA ARG A 133 -12.98 19.38 25.04
C ARG A 133 -13.01 19.59 23.53
N ASP A 134 -12.44 20.68 23.06
CA ASP A 134 -12.47 21.08 21.65
C ASP A 134 -11.16 21.75 21.24
N TRP A 135 -10.99 21.93 19.94
CA TRP A 135 -9.82 22.57 19.33
C TRP A 135 -9.55 23.96 19.89
N ASN A 136 -10.60 24.73 20.13
CA ASN A 136 -10.50 26.07 20.70
C ASN A 136 -9.91 26.11 22.13
N ASP A 137 -9.98 25.00 22.85
CA ASP A 137 -9.36 24.90 24.18
C ASP A 137 -7.85 24.81 24.13
N LEU A 138 -7.31 24.39 23.01
CA LEU A 138 -5.87 24.20 22.81
C LEU A 138 -5.11 25.54 22.73
N VAL A 139 -5.77 26.62 22.32
CA VAL A 139 -5.14 27.95 22.18
C VAL A 139 -5.17 28.78 23.47
N ARG A 140 -5.76 28.24 24.55
CA ARG A 140 -5.80 28.94 25.85
C ARG A 140 -4.42 29.07 26.46
N PRO A 141 -4.12 30.20 27.16
CA PRO A 141 -2.85 30.37 27.87
C PRO A 141 -2.54 29.20 28.80
N GLY A 142 -1.28 28.78 28.82
CA GLY A 142 -0.79 27.71 29.71
C GLY A 142 -1.15 26.29 29.26
N ILE A 143 -1.66 26.10 28.03
CA ILE A 143 -1.82 24.79 27.41
C ILE A 143 -0.56 24.49 26.60
N GLY A 144 0.11 23.38 26.94
CA GLY A 144 1.17 22.79 26.11
C GLY A 144 0.61 21.66 25.28
N ILE A 145 0.98 21.61 23.99
CA ILE A 145 0.48 20.63 23.02
C ILE A 145 1.65 19.81 22.50
N ILE A 146 1.46 18.50 22.37
CA ILE A 146 2.35 17.60 21.64
C ILE A 146 1.55 17.02 20.49
N THR A 147 2.04 17.14 19.27
CA THR A 147 1.45 16.54 18.09
C THR A 147 2.32 15.40 17.59
N PRO A 148 1.75 14.33 17.01
CA PRO A 148 2.54 13.36 16.28
C PRO A 148 3.25 14.01 15.09
N ASN A 149 4.36 13.41 14.71
CA ASN A 149 5.19 13.89 13.60
C ASN A 149 4.63 13.44 12.25
#